data_c7e7b4b61886e97176227e2e230c9b85
#
_entry.id   c7e7b4b61886e97176227e2e230c9b85
#
_cell.length_a   1.000
_cell.length_b   1.000
_cell.length_c   1.000
_cell.angle_alpha   90.00
_cell.angle_beta   90.00
_cell.angle_gamma   90.00
#
_symmetry.space_group_name_H-M   'P 1'
#
loop_
_entity.id
_entity.type
_entity.pdbx_description
1 polymer ?
#
loop_
_entity_poly.entity_id
_entity_poly.type
_entity_poly.pdbx_seq_one_letter_code
_entity_poly.pdbx_strand_id
1 'polypeptide(L)'
;IEPPPPPLPILWNKVSLGQISQYDLPNGRSACVLIACEAAIRLLNDPSLFPTEIDIDNIISKGVSEFEHSKRGSRKADHFEMADAQELVRYQTTLKFSMKKHVDIDSDPEVTRKMLMDLLDKNVGKALIMISQLKSFCVFVLNEERVYYVDSHPRRELHDSFEKGFALEFSSHANATDFLIRACPHTPGHY
;
A
#
# COMPACT_ATOMS: atom_id res chain seq x y z
N ILE A 1 1.33 -29.23 -24.28
CA ILE A 1 1.63 -27.93 -23.65
C ILE A 1 0.27 -27.26 -23.46
N GLU A 2 -0.16 -27.15 -22.19
CA GLU A 2 -1.38 -26.39 -21.87
C GLU A 2 -1.19 -24.92 -22.30
N PRO A 3 -2.23 -24.30 -22.87
CA PRO A 3 -2.16 -22.87 -23.17
C PRO A 3 -1.94 -22.09 -21.88
N PRO A 4 -1.21 -20.96 -21.91
CA PRO A 4 -1.03 -20.13 -20.74
C PRO A 4 -2.41 -19.68 -20.21
N PRO A 5 -2.56 -19.57 -18.88
CA PRO A 5 -3.81 -19.10 -18.30
C PRO A 5 -4.18 -17.72 -18.86
N PRO A 6 -5.48 -17.42 -19.03
CA PRO A 6 -5.90 -16.12 -19.52
C PRO A 6 -5.41 -15.01 -18.58
N PRO A 7 -5.07 -13.81 -19.11
CA PRO A 7 -4.65 -12.70 -18.30
C PRO A 7 -5.74 -12.33 -17.30
N LEU A 8 -5.32 -11.94 -16.08
CA LEU A 8 -6.24 -11.50 -15.03
C LEU A 8 -7.01 -10.24 -15.49
N PRO A 9 -8.30 -10.14 -15.20
CA PRO A 9 -9.06 -8.95 -15.57
C PRO A 9 -8.52 -7.70 -14.87
N ILE A 10 -8.51 -6.57 -15.59
CA ILE A 10 -8.20 -5.26 -15.05
C ILE A 10 -9.37 -4.83 -14.15
N LEU A 11 -9.07 -4.49 -12.89
CA LEU A 11 -10.06 -4.11 -11.88
C LEU A 11 -10.07 -2.60 -11.59
N TRP A 12 -9.01 -1.89 -12.01
CA TRP A 12 -8.86 -0.44 -11.81
C TRP A 12 -9.31 0.34 -13.03
N ASN A 13 -9.78 1.56 -12.80
CA ASN A 13 -10.20 2.50 -13.85
C ASN A 13 -9.15 3.58 -14.16
N LYS A 14 -8.20 3.82 -13.23
CA LYS A 14 -7.03 4.68 -13.48
C LYS A 14 -5.78 4.03 -12.94
N VAL A 15 -4.67 4.33 -13.59
CA VAL A 15 -3.31 3.92 -13.18
C VAL A 15 -2.34 5.08 -13.38
N SER A 16 -1.45 5.28 -12.41
CA SER A 16 -0.24 6.09 -12.55
C SER A 16 0.96 5.23 -12.24
N LEU A 17 1.97 5.32 -13.07
CA LEU A 17 3.22 4.58 -12.94
C LEU A 17 4.33 5.56 -12.58
N GLY A 18 5.05 5.33 -11.49
CA GLY A 18 6.24 6.09 -11.12
C GLY A 18 7.44 5.73 -12.00
N GLN A 19 8.47 6.55 -11.96
CA GLN A 19 9.75 6.30 -12.62
C GLN A 19 10.69 5.47 -11.74
N ILE A 20 10.46 5.49 -10.43
CA ILE A 20 11.25 4.76 -9.45
C ILE A 20 10.41 3.79 -8.63
N SER A 21 11.07 2.77 -8.09
CA SER A 21 10.59 1.93 -7.00
C SER A 21 11.43 2.21 -5.75
N GLN A 22 10.98 1.72 -4.60
CA GLN A 22 11.79 1.80 -3.39
C GLN A 22 13.16 1.12 -3.54
N TYR A 23 13.28 0.12 -4.43
CA TYR A 23 14.54 -0.62 -4.65
C TYR A 23 15.57 0.13 -5.48
N ASP A 24 15.16 1.20 -6.15
CA ASP A 24 16.06 2.06 -6.92
C ASP A 24 16.84 3.05 -6.02
N LEU A 25 16.41 3.21 -4.76
CA LEU A 25 17.02 4.12 -3.81
C LEU A 25 17.82 3.37 -2.74
N PRO A 26 18.96 3.92 -2.28
CA PRO A 26 19.70 3.38 -1.15
C PRO A 26 18.78 3.26 0.09
N ASN A 27 18.87 2.15 0.80
CA ASN A 27 18.04 1.83 1.97
C ASN A 27 16.52 1.72 1.72
N GLY A 28 16.05 1.84 0.49
CA GLY A 28 14.63 1.81 0.17
C GLY A 28 13.92 0.51 0.56
N ARG A 29 14.64 -0.63 0.58
CA ARG A 29 14.09 -1.93 0.98
C ARG A 29 13.49 -1.93 2.38
N SER A 30 14.02 -1.10 3.27
CA SER A 30 13.59 -1.03 4.68
C SER A 30 12.59 0.09 4.94
N ALA A 31 12.27 0.91 3.95
CA ALA A 31 11.48 2.13 4.10
C ALA A 31 9.99 1.97 3.77
N CYS A 32 9.52 0.78 3.41
CA CYS A 32 8.17 0.59 2.85
C CYS A 32 7.04 1.10 3.77
N VAL A 33 7.16 0.94 5.09
CA VAL A 33 6.18 1.47 6.06
C VAL A 33 6.15 2.99 6.02
N LEU A 34 7.31 3.66 5.97
CA LEU A 34 7.39 5.12 5.94
C LEU A 34 6.90 5.68 4.60
N ILE A 35 7.17 4.97 3.50
CA ILE A 35 6.62 5.31 2.18
C ILE A 35 5.10 5.21 2.20
N ALA A 36 4.53 4.17 2.81
CA ALA A 36 3.08 4.04 2.97
C ALA A 36 2.49 5.16 3.84
N CYS A 37 3.20 5.62 4.87
CA CYS A 37 2.81 6.80 5.66
C CYS A 37 2.83 8.09 4.83
N GLU A 38 3.83 8.31 3.99
CA GLU A 38 3.89 9.47 3.08
C GLU A 38 2.76 9.42 2.04
N ALA A 39 2.42 8.23 1.54
CA ALA A 39 1.25 8.06 0.68
C ALA A 39 -0.05 8.44 1.40
N ALA A 40 -0.22 8.00 2.66
CA ALA A 40 -1.37 8.37 3.47
C ALA A 40 -1.46 9.89 3.68
N ILE A 41 -0.34 10.56 3.99
CA ILE A 41 -0.28 12.03 4.13
C ILE A 41 -0.71 12.71 2.83
N ARG A 42 -0.16 12.29 1.70
CA ARG A 42 -0.49 12.88 0.40
C ARG A 42 -1.98 12.75 0.08
N LEU A 43 -2.54 11.56 0.30
CA LEU A 43 -3.96 11.29 -0.01
C LEU A 43 -4.91 11.98 0.95
N LEU A 44 -4.56 12.12 2.23
CA LEU A 44 -5.37 12.84 3.21
C LEU A 44 -5.36 14.36 2.99
N ASN A 45 -4.25 14.92 2.49
CA ASN A 45 -4.14 16.35 2.21
C ASN A 45 -4.91 16.75 0.95
N ASP A 46 -4.88 15.93 -0.10
CA ASP A 46 -5.53 16.18 -1.38
C ASP A 46 -6.36 14.97 -1.83
N PRO A 47 -7.43 14.62 -1.10
CA PRO A 47 -8.15 13.36 -1.30
C PRO A 47 -8.86 13.24 -2.65
N SER A 48 -9.22 14.36 -3.28
CA SER A 48 -9.91 14.38 -4.57
C SER A 48 -8.97 14.23 -5.76
N LEU A 49 -7.67 14.40 -5.57
CA LEU A 49 -6.66 14.34 -6.62
C LEU A 49 -5.98 12.96 -6.64
N PHE A 50 -6.23 12.23 -7.71
CA PHE A 50 -5.53 10.97 -7.95
C PHE A 50 -4.01 11.21 -8.10
N PRO A 51 -3.15 10.42 -7.43
CA PRO A 51 -1.70 10.60 -7.49
C PRO A 51 -1.15 10.53 -8.91
N THR A 52 -0.33 11.50 -9.27
CA THR A 52 0.42 11.52 -10.53
C THR A 52 1.70 10.70 -10.42
N GLU A 53 2.38 10.47 -11.55
CA GLU A 53 3.72 9.88 -11.59
C GLU A 53 4.70 10.61 -10.66
N ILE A 54 4.71 11.95 -10.72
CA ILE A 54 5.57 12.79 -9.86
C ILE A 54 5.19 12.65 -8.38
N ASP A 55 3.93 12.53 -8.06
CA ASP A 55 3.48 12.28 -6.67
C ASP A 55 4.04 10.96 -6.15
N ILE A 56 4.00 9.89 -6.96
CA ILE A 56 4.49 8.57 -6.60
C ILE A 56 5.99 8.63 -6.30
N ASP A 57 6.77 9.23 -7.19
CA ASP A 57 8.21 9.37 -7.02
C ASP A 57 8.57 10.22 -5.78
N ASN A 58 7.83 11.29 -5.53
CA ASN A 58 7.97 12.12 -4.34
C ASN A 58 7.63 11.36 -3.04
N ILE A 59 6.55 10.58 -3.03
CA ILE A 59 6.15 9.73 -1.91
C ILE A 59 7.28 8.76 -1.56
N ILE A 60 7.82 8.07 -2.55
CA ILE A 60 8.91 7.10 -2.38
C ILE A 60 10.17 7.80 -1.84
N SER A 61 10.58 8.88 -2.47
CA SER A 61 11.77 9.64 -2.08
C SER A 61 11.69 10.20 -0.67
N LYS A 62 10.53 10.74 -0.29
CA LYS A 62 10.28 11.25 1.07
C LYS A 62 10.32 10.13 2.12
N GLY A 63 9.65 9.01 1.88
CA GLY A 63 9.64 7.89 2.81
C GLY A 63 11.04 7.32 3.04
N VAL A 64 11.86 7.20 1.99
CA VAL A 64 13.26 6.78 2.10
C VAL A 64 14.08 7.81 2.87
N SER A 65 13.90 9.11 2.60
CA SER A 65 14.59 10.18 3.33
C SER A 65 14.25 10.17 4.82
N GLU A 66 12.99 9.98 5.19
CA GLU A 66 12.57 9.85 6.59
C GLU A 66 13.21 8.63 7.26
N PHE A 67 13.30 7.50 6.56
CA PHE A 67 13.99 6.33 7.05
C PHE A 67 15.47 6.61 7.33
N GLU A 68 16.17 7.26 6.42
CA GLU A 68 17.59 7.63 6.59
C GLU A 68 17.80 8.58 7.76
N HIS A 69 16.92 9.57 7.95
CA HIS A 69 16.97 10.49 9.08
C HIS A 69 16.76 9.78 10.42
N SER A 70 15.78 8.85 10.48
CA SER A 70 15.48 8.10 11.70
C SER A 70 16.61 7.14 12.11
N LYS A 71 17.37 6.58 11.14
CA LYS A 71 18.52 5.71 11.41
C LYS A 71 19.72 6.41 12.01
N ARG A 72 19.89 7.71 11.82
CA ARG A 72 21.07 8.45 12.31
C ARG A 72 21.26 8.40 13.83
N GLY A 73 20.24 7.98 14.58
CA GLY A 73 20.28 7.84 16.04
C GLY A 73 20.21 6.41 16.58
N SER A 74 19.95 5.41 15.76
CA SER A 74 19.74 4.03 16.22
C SER A 74 20.56 3.01 15.43
N ARG A 75 21.30 2.17 16.16
CA ARG A 75 22.06 1.03 15.61
C ARG A 75 21.19 -0.17 15.27
N LYS A 76 19.86 -0.07 15.34
CA LYS A 76 18.91 -1.19 15.15
C LYS A 76 17.85 -0.81 14.14
N ALA A 77 17.78 -1.54 13.11
CA ALA A 77 16.65 -2.07 12.34
C ALA A 77 16.97 -2.14 10.87
N ASP A 78 17.06 -3.35 10.37
CA ASP A 78 17.06 -3.60 8.93
C ASP A 78 15.66 -3.40 8.31
N HIS A 79 14.63 -3.31 9.16
CA HIS A 79 13.25 -3.02 8.76
C HIS A 79 12.56 -2.13 9.79
N PHE A 80 11.79 -1.16 9.31
CA PHE A 80 10.89 -0.35 10.13
C PHE A 80 9.54 -1.05 10.26
N GLU A 81 9.07 -1.20 11.49
CA GLU A 81 7.71 -1.65 11.78
C GLU A 81 6.75 -0.47 11.91
N MET A 82 5.45 -0.74 11.89
CA MET A 82 4.44 0.31 12.07
C MET A 82 4.55 1.01 13.43
N ALA A 83 4.96 0.28 14.47
CA ALA A 83 5.20 0.86 15.80
C ALA A 83 6.32 1.90 15.78
N ASP A 84 7.41 1.63 15.04
CA ASP A 84 8.52 2.56 14.90
C ASP A 84 8.09 3.84 14.16
N ALA A 85 7.27 3.70 13.11
CA ALA A 85 6.74 4.86 12.39
C ALA A 85 5.85 5.74 13.27
N GLN A 86 5.07 5.14 14.17
CA GLN A 86 4.21 5.86 15.11
C GLN A 86 5.00 6.68 16.14
N GLU A 87 6.26 6.32 16.43
CA GLU A 87 7.13 7.06 17.34
C GLU A 87 7.80 8.27 16.69
N LEU A 88 7.81 8.36 15.35
CA LEU A 88 8.41 9.50 14.65
C LEU A 88 7.55 10.74 14.79
N VAL A 89 8.15 11.84 15.28
CA VAL A 89 7.49 13.13 15.52
C VAL A 89 6.71 13.61 14.29
N ARG A 90 7.28 13.46 13.10
CA ARG A 90 6.62 13.82 11.84
C ARG A 90 5.25 13.16 11.70
N TYR A 91 5.18 11.84 11.92
CA TYR A 91 3.92 11.12 11.75
C TYR A 91 2.97 11.29 12.94
N GLN A 92 3.48 11.45 14.13
CA GLN A 92 2.66 11.80 15.31
C GLN A 92 1.91 13.13 15.13
N THR A 93 2.56 14.10 14.49
CA THR A 93 1.96 15.45 14.30
C THR A 93 1.08 15.54 13.04
N THR A 94 1.30 14.67 12.06
CA THR A 94 0.63 14.75 10.75
C THR A 94 -0.47 13.70 10.60
N LEU A 95 -0.31 12.52 11.21
CA LEU A 95 -1.23 11.40 11.14
C LEU A 95 -1.83 11.10 12.51
N LYS A 96 -3.14 10.88 12.55
CA LYS A 96 -3.82 10.35 13.71
C LYS A 96 -4.02 8.85 13.52
N PHE A 97 -3.14 8.06 14.12
CA PHE A 97 -3.22 6.61 14.04
C PHE A 97 -4.37 6.06 14.88
N SER A 98 -5.13 5.13 14.32
CA SER A 98 -6.03 4.27 15.07
C SER A 98 -5.36 2.93 15.41
N MET A 99 -6.02 2.11 16.22
CA MET A 99 -5.48 0.81 16.63
C MET A 99 -5.22 -0.12 15.43
N LYS A 100 -4.10 -0.83 15.49
CA LYS A 100 -3.76 -1.92 14.57
C LYS A 100 -4.80 -3.05 14.66
N LYS A 101 -5.25 -3.51 13.52
CA LYS A 101 -6.11 -4.70 13.41
C LYS A 101 -5.38 -5.75 12.60
N HIS A 102 -5.39 -6.98 13.10
CA HIS A 102 -5.05 -8.13 12.29
C HIS A 102 -6.26 -8.55 11.47
N VAL A 103 -6.03 -8.79 10.18
CA VAL A 103 -7.02 -9.38 9.28
C VAL A 103 -6.42 -10.71 8.87
N ASP A 104 -6.97 -11.80 9.40
CA ASP A 104 -6.57 -13.14 9.00
C ASP A 104 -7.12 -13.41 7.60
N ILE A 105 -6.21 -13.62 6.65
CA ILE A 105 -6.60 -14.05 5.32
C ILE A 105 -6.97 -15.53 5.40
N ASP A 106 -8.27 -15.79 5.31
CA ASP A 106 -8.81 -17.14 5.35
C ASP A 106 -8.46 -17.93 4.08
N SER A 107 -8.39 -19.25 4.19
CA SER A 107 -8.28 -20.15 3.05
C SER A 107 -9.52 -20.14 2.15
N ASP A 108 -10.67 -19.71 2.69
CA ASP A 108 -11.89 -19.47 1.95
C ASP A 108 -11.87 -18.06 1.34
N PRO A 109 -11.82 -17.92 -0.01
CA PRO A 109 -11.78 -16.62 -0.67
C PRO A 109 -13.00 -15.75 -0.37
N GLU A 110 -14.17 -16.35 -0.16
CA GLU A 110 -15.42 -15.59 0.12
C GLU A 110 -15.39 -14.99 1.53
N VAL A 111 -14.84 -15.69 2.51
CA VAL A 111 -14.64 -15.16 3.86
C VAL A 111 -13.68 -13.97 3.83
N THR A 112 -12.54 -14.14 3.17
CA THR A 112 -11.55 -13.05 2.99
C THR A 112 -12.17 -11.87 2.25
N ARG A 113 -12.91 -12.11 1.18
CA ARG A 113 -13.59 -11.09 0.41
C ARG A 113 -14.55 -10.26 1.27
N LYS A 114 -15.37 -10.92 2.06
CA LYS A 114 -16.31 -10.26 2.97
C LYS A 114 -15.58 -9.41 4.02
N MET A 115 -14.52 -9.93 4.61
CA MET A 115 -13.72 -9.20 5.61
C MET A 115 -13.08 -7.94 5.02
N LEU A 116 -12.52 -8.01 3.82
CA LEU A 116 -11.92 -6.86 3.14
C LEU A 116 -12.98 -5.83 2.71
N MET A 117 -14.13 -6.27 2.21
CA MET A 117 -15.28 -5.39 1.93
C MET A 117 -15.70 -4.62 3.18
N ASP A 118 -15.94 -5.33 4.29
CA ASP A 118 -16.31 -4.72 5.57
C ASP A 118 -15.24 -3.74 6.07
N LEU A 119 -13.96 -4.04 5.82
CA LEU A 119 -12.86 -3.16 6.18
C LEU A 119 -12.92 -1.84 5.39
N LEU A 120 -13.14 -1.90 4.09
CA LEU A 120 -13.27 -0.71 3.25
C LEU A 120 -14.52 0.09 3.62
N ASP A 121 -15.67 -0.56 3.75
CA ASP A 121 -16.95 0.09 4.08
C ASP A 121 -16.91 0.87 5.41
N LYS A 122 -16.18 0.33 6.40
CA LYS A 122 -16.03 0.96 7.73
C LYS A 122 -14.98 2.07 7.79
N ASN A 123 -14.19 2.25 6.74
CA ASN A 123 -13.07 3.18 6.75
C ASN A 123 -13.13 4.25 5.64
N VAL A 124 -14.32 4.61 5.21
CA VAL A 124 -14.53 5.75 4.29
C VAL A 124 -13.93 7.02 4.88
N GLY A 125 -13.21 7.78 4.05
CA GLY A 125 -12.48 8.99 4.42
C GLY A 125 -11.14 8.73 5.16
N LYS A 126 -10.68 7.48 5.21
CA LYS A 126 -9.45 7.11 5.93
C LYS A 126 -8.41 6.47 5.01
N ALA A 127 -7.14 6.65 5.38
CA ALA A 127 -6.03 5.93 4.82
C ALA A 127 -5.73 4.68 5.68
N LEU A 128 -5.61 3.55 5.02
CA LEU A 128 -5.25 2.26 5.61
C LEU A 128 -3.81 1.93 5.19
N ILE A 129 -2.92 1.78 6.15
CA ILE A 129 -1.59 1.23 5.88
C ILE A 129 -1.67 -0.27 6.10
N MET A 130 -1.55 -1.01 5.02
CA MET A 130 -1.66 -2.46 5.01
C MET A 130 -0.28 -3.10 4.86
N ILE A 131 -0.05 -4.18 5.57
CA ILE A 131 1.19 -4.95 5.52
C ILE A 131 0.84 -6.40 5.19
N SER A 132 1.41 -6.90 4.11
CA SER A 132 1.28 -8.29 3.68
C SER A 132 2.60 -8.79 3.13
N GLN A 133 3.06 -9.95 3.59
CA GLN A 133 4.31 -10.57 3.14
C GLN A 133 5.52 -9.60 3.14
N LEU A 134 5.69 -8.86 4.23
CA LEU A 134 6.75 -7.85 4.41
C LEU A 134 6.68 -6.66 3.43
N LYS A 135 5.60 -6.51 2.69
CA LYS A 135 5.34 -5.35 1.83
C LYS A 135 4.29 -4.46 2.48
N SER A 136 4.56 -3.18 2.56
CA SER A 136 3.63 -2.17 3.07
C SER A 136 3.14 -1.29 1.94
N PHE A 137 1.86 -1.03 1.91
CA PHE A 137 1.22 -0.18 0.92
C PHE A 137 0.07 0.61 1.56
N CYS A 138 -0.38 1.64 0.88
CA CYS A 138 -1.48 2.49 1.35
C CYS A 138 -2.75 2.26 0.53
N VAL A 139 -3.87 2.08 1.21
CA VAL A 139 -5.21 2.08 0.62
C VAL A 139 -5.97 3.26 1.19
N PHE A 140 -6.49 4.13 0.35
CA PHE A 140 -7.30 5.26 0.77
C PHE A 140 -8.73 5.10 0.27
N VAL A 141 -9.67 5.04 1.20
CA VAL A 141 -11.09 4.90 0.90
C VAL A 141 -11.71 6.30 0.84
N LEU A 142 -11.77 6.88 -0.35
CA LEU A 142 -12.29 8.24 -0.51
C LEU A 142 -13.80 8.29 -0.25
N ASN A 143 -14.54 7.40 -0.89
CA ASN A 143 -15.98 7.22 -0.74
C ASN A 143 -16.39 5.83 -1.27
N GLU A 144 -17.68 5.56 -1.39
CA GLU A 144 -18.20 4.27 -1.84
C GLU A 144 -17.84 3.93 -3.31
N GLU A 145 -17.52 4.94 -4.12
CA GLU A 145 -17.23 4.81 -5.55
C GLU A 145 -15.75 5.01 -5.89
N ARG A 146 -14.89 5.36 -4.91
CA ARG A 146 -13.48 5.64 -5.14
C ARG A 146 -12.60 5.11 -4.03
N VAL A 147 -11.70 4.21 -4.42
CA VAL A 147 -10.64 3.69 -3.56
C VAL A 147 -9.32 3.86 -4.29
N TYR A 148 -8.32 4.39 -3.61
CA TYR A 148 -6.96 4.51 -4.14
C TYR A 148 -6.04 3.48 -3.49
N TYR A 149 -5.14 2.94 -4.28
CA TYR A 149 -4.08 2.04 -3.84
C TYR A 149 -2.74 2.64 -4.26
N VAL A 150 -1.78 2.72 -3.36
CA VAL A 150 -0.42 3.21 -3.65
C VAL A 150 0.59 2.23 -3.11
N ASP A 151 1.47 1.74 -3.97
CA ASP A 151 2.53 0.78 -3.64
C ASP A 151 3.87 1.23 -4.24
N SER A 152 4.91 1.13 -3.47
CA SER A 152 6.29 1.45 -3.88
C SER A 152 7.06 0.26 -4.42
N HIS A 153 6.48 -0.94 -4.32
CA HIS A 153 7.12 -2.17 -4.78
C HIS A 153 6.82 -2.45 -6.25
N PRO A 154 7.76 -3.00 -7.01
CA PRO A 154 7.45 -3.68 -8.25
C PRO A 154 6.50 -4.86 -7.96
N ARG A 155 5.41 -4.95 -8.70
CA ARG A 155 4.37 -5.98 -8.53
C ARG A 155 4.00 -6.62 -9.86
N ARG A 156 5.01 -7.11 -10.59
CA ARG A 156 4.82 -7.76 -11.90
C ARG A 156 3.89 -8.97 -11.82
N GLU A 157 3.79 -9.61 -10.66
CA GLU A 157 2.85 -10.70 -10.40
C GLU A 157 1.38 -10.25 -10.47
N LEU A 158 1.12 -8.95 -10.29
CA LEU A 158 -0.22 -8.38 -10.42
C LEU A 158 -0.49 -7.85 -11.83
N HIS A 159 0.50 -7.27 -12.47
CA HIS A 159 0.45 -6.79 -13.85
C HIS A 159 1.85 -6.47 -14.36
N ASP A 160 2.13 -6.80 -15.63
CA ASP A 160 3.46 -6.64 -16.24
C ASP A 160 3.99 -5.19 -16.20
N SER A 161 3.09 -4.19 -16.28
CA SER A 161 3.49 -2.77 -16.22
C SER A 161 3.91 -2.30 -14.84
N PHE A 162 3.66 -3.07 -13.77
CA PHE A 162 4.00 -2.67 -12.40
C PHE A 162 5.46 -2.99 -12.07
N GLU A 163 6.37 -2.38 -12.82
CA GLU A 163 7.82 -2.54 -12.65
C GLU A 163 8.42 -1.56 -11.63
N LYS A 164 7.71 -0.50 -11.33
CA LYS A 164 8.09 0.59 -10.41
C LYS A 164 6.99 0.83 -9.38
N GLY A 165 7.10 1.89 -8.58
CA GLY A 165 6.00 2.33 -7.75
C GLY A 165 4.80 2.74 -8.62
N PHE A 166 3.59 2.54 -8.11
CA PHE A 166 2.38 2.83 -8.87
C PHE A 166 1.20 3.19 -7.96
N ALA A 167 0.20 3.82 -8.56
CA ALA A 167 -1.09 4.08 -7.93
C ALA A 167 -2.23 3.61 -8.82
N LEU A 168 -3.30 3.12 -8.20
CA LEU A 168 -4.52 2.67 -8.86
C LEU A 168 -5.73 3.38 -8.27
N GLU A 169 -6.73 3.66 -9.11
CA GLU A 169 -8.07 4.05 -8.67
C GLU A 169 -9.05 2.95 -9.04
N PHE A 170 -9.89 2.57 -8.08
CA PHE A 170 -10.99 1.64 -8.26
C PHE A 170 -12.31 2.41 -8.15
N SER A 171 -13.27 2.06 -9.01
CA SER A 171 -14.61 2.65 -9.05
C SER A 171 -15.61 2.00 -8.11
N SER A 172 -15.17 1.04 -7.30
CA SER A 172 -16.01 0.37 -6.29
C SER A 172 -15.17 -0.32 -5.23
N HIS A 173 -15.72 -0.49 -4.03
CA HIS A 173 -15.12 -1.32 -2.98
C HIS A 173 -14.96 -2.78 -3.43
N ALA A 174 -15.89 -3.30 -4.24
CA ALA A 174 -15.81 -4.66 -4.77
C ALA A 174 -14.56 -4.87 -5.63
N ASN A 175 -14.29 -3.98 -6.59
CA ASN A 175 -13.09 -4.06 -7.44
C ASN A 175 -11.81 -3.90 -6.63
N ALA A 176 -11.78 -2.97 -5.67
CA ALA A 176 -10.65 -2.79 -4.77
C ALA A 176 -10.41 -4.05 -3.92
N THR A 177 -11.47 -4.66 -3.40
CA THR A 177 -11.40 -5.89 -2.62
C THR A 177 -10.84 -7.04 -3.45
N ASP A 178 -11.35 -7.25 -4.65
CA ASP A 178 -10.90 -8.31 -5.55
C ASP A 178 -9.42 -8.11 -5.94
N PHE A 179 -8.96 -6.88 -6.08
CA PHE A 179 -7.55 -6.57 -6.25
C PHE A 179 -6.73 -6.86 -5.00
N LEU A 180 -7.20 -6.46 -3.81
CA LEU A 180 -6.50 -6.70 -2.55
C LEU A 180 -6.31 -8.19 -2.24
N ILE A 181 -7.25 -9.05 -2.59
CA ILE A 181 -7.11 -10.50 -2.50
C ILE A 181 -5.92 -10.99 -3.32
N ARG A 182 -5.69 -10.43 -4.50
CA ARG A 182 -4.52 -10.76 -5.33
C ARG A 182 -3.23 -10.17 -4.77
N ALA A 183 -3.30 -8.95 -4.25
CA ALA A 183 -2.16 -8.23 -3.67
C ALA A 183 -1.69 -8.83 -2.34
N CYS A 184 -2.58 -9.50 -1.61
CA CYS A 184 -2.34 -10.15 -0.32
C CYS A 184 -2.68 -11.64 -0.39
N PRO A 185 -1.92 -12.44 -1.13
CA PRO A 185 -2.23 -13.85 -1.28
C PRO A 185 -2.10 -14.58 0.07
N HIS A 186 -2.99 -15.54 0.30
CA HIS A 186 -2.87 -16.46 1.42
C HIS A 186 -1.59 -17.29 1.27
N THR A 187 -0.74 -17.28 2.29
CA THR A 187 0.44 -18.15 2.35
C THR A 187 0.16 -19.23 3.40
N PRO A 188 -0.08 -20.48 3.00
CA PRO A 188 -0.21 -21.57 3.98
C PRO A 188 1.09 -21.72 4.77
N GLY A 189 1.02 -21.65 6.09
CA GLY A 189 2.07 -22.18 6.97
C GLY A 189 3.06 -21.20 7.57
N HIS A 190 2.79 -19.91 7.65
CA HIS A 190 3.54 -19.00 8.51
C HIS A 190 2.63 -18.49 9.64
N TYR A 191 2.60 -19.28 10.72
CA TYR A 191 2.09 -18.88 12.03
C TYR A 191 3.23 -18.32 12.88
#